data_30d664f40600ac58f651cd882ad7d5e0
#
_entry.id   30d664f40600ac58f651cd882ad7d5e0
#
_cell.length_a   1.000
_cell.length_b   1.000
_cell.length_c   1.000
_cell.angle_alpha   90.00
_cell.angle_beta   90.00
_cell.angle_gamma   90.00
#
_symmetry.space_group_name_H-M   'P 1'
#
loop_
_entity.id
_entity.type
_entity.pdbx_description
1 polymer ?
#
loop_
_entity_poly.entity_id
_entity_poly.type
_entity_poly.pdbx_seq_one_letter_code
_entity_poly.pdbx_strand_id
1 'polypeptide(L)'
;MVRKLIAVVIVLLVAASLPAAAKMRGPSTPEERAQALQYVQSLEDHPLAKDSLEKRMWLTEWLVQIPDVTVNVCCKELKALEALDKVNDTYSNQLRMQVYYSQLAFQLQHPDEKSTATIQAAGLAGTLRAYRAIQQFDPSAKYPLLDNLMSLERQGKLQKYVQKRNKCVKG
;
A
#
# COMPACT_ATOMS: atom_id res chain seq x y z
N MET A 1 -39.01 13.47 70.79
CA MET A 1 -37.79 13.00 70.10
C MET A 1 -38.18 12.61 68.66
N VAL A 2 -37.94 13.47 67.69
CA VAL A 2 -38.32 13.24 66.33
C VAL A 2 -37.02 13.11 65.48
N ARG A 3 -36.69 11.91 65.10
CA ARG A 3 -35.56 11.65 64.20
C ARG A 3 -36.00 11.97 62.80
N LYS A 4 -35.45 13.04 62.19
CA LYS A 4 -35.62 13.38 60.80
C LYS A 4 -34.68 12.51 59.95
N LEU A 5 -35.25 11.59 59.18
CA LEU A 5 -34.57 10.85 58.14
C LEU A 5 -34.36 11.80 56.93
N ILE A 6 -33.11 12.16 56.65
CA ILE A 6 -32.75 12.86 55.41
C ILE A 6 -32.47 11.79 54.37
N ALA A 7 -33.39 11.65 53.43
CA ALA A 7 -33.18 10.83 52.24
C ALA A 7 -32.31 11.61 51.28
N VAL A 8 -31.04 11.19 51.11
CA VAL A 8 -30.13 11.70 50.06
C VAL A 8 -30.45 10.95 48.79
N VAL A 9 -31.11 11.62 47.85
CA VAL A 9 -31.32 11.13 46.50
C VAL A 9 -30.02 11.40 45.71
N ILE A 10 -29.21 10.38 45.55
CA ILE A 10 -28.05 10.42 44.62
C ILE A 10 -28.60 10.17 43.22
N VAL A 11 -28.75 11.23 42.42
CA VAL A 11 -29.00 11.14 41.00
C VAL A 11 -27.70 10.77 40.32
N LEU A 12 -27.51 9.49 40.00
CA LEU A 12 -26.44 9.00 39.14
C LEU A 12 -26.72 9.47 37.69
N LEU A 13 -26.08 10.56 37.29
CA LEU A 13 -25.95 10.95 35.90
C LEU A 13 -25.01 9.94 35.22
N VAL A 14 -25.57 8.86 34.69
CA VAL A 14 -24.89 8.01 33.74
C VAL A 14 -24.80 8.81 32.43
N ALA A 15 -23.70 9.53 32.27
CA ALA A 15 -23.32 10.08 30.98
C ALA A 15 -23.09 8.89 30.04
N ALA A 16 -24.10 8.55 29.23
CA ALA A 16 -23.95 7.62 28.14
C ALA A 16 -22.95 8.24 27.18
N SER A 17 -21.67 7.88 27.32
CA SER A 17 -20.65 8.10 26.31
C SER A 17 -21.04 7.26 25.09
N LEU A 18 -21.83 7.85 24.20
CA LEU A 18 -22.02 7.32 22.86
C LEU A 18 -20.63 7.13 22.27
N PRO A 19 -20.28 5.91 21.77
CA PRO A 19 -19.05 5.75 21.02
C PRO A 19 -19.12 6.77 19.89
N ALA A 20 -18.19 7.71 19.87
CA ALA A 20 -18.02 8.59 18.71
C ALA A 20 -17.85 7.66 17.53
N ALA A 21 -18.90 7.53 16.71
CA ALA A 21 -18.81 6.78 15.45
C ALA A 21 -17.60 7.39 14.74
N ALA A 22 -16.57 6.58 14.54
CA ALA A 22 -15.36 7.00 13.85
C ALA A 22 -15.83 7.62 12.54
N LYS A 23 -15.69 8.96 12.42
CA LYS A 23 -16.15 9.70 11.25
C LYS A 23 -15.40 9.14 10.08
N MET A 24 -16.06 8.31 9.27
CA MET A 24 -15.43 7.73 8.09
C MET A 24 -14.88 8.90 7.27
N ARG A 25 -13.60 8.82 6.97
CA ARG A 25 -12.91 9.81 6.15
C ARG A 25 -13.60 9.87 4.78
N GLY A 26 -13.76 11.07 4.23
CA GLY A 26 -14.25 11.27 2.87
C GLY A 26 -13.24 10.80 1.81
N PRO A 27 -13.60 10.89 0.52
CA PRO A 27 -12.69 10.61 -0.59
C PRO A 27 -11.40 11.43 -0.51
N SER A 28 -10.36 10.94 -1.17
CA SER A 28 -9.08 11.65 -1.27
C SER A 28 -9.21 13.00 -1.97
N THR A 29 -8.48 14.02 -1.50
CA THR A 29 -8.44 15.33 -2.15
C THR A 29 -7.46 15.37 -3.33
N PRO A 30 -7.59 16.35 -4.26
CA PRO A 30 -6.62 16.52 -5.34
C PRO A 30 -5.17 16.71 -4.83
N GLU A 31 -4.99 17.46 -3.73
CA GLU A 31 -3.70 17.75 -3.12
C GLU A 31 -3.07 16.46 -2.55
N GLU A 32 -3.86 15.65 -1.85
CA GLU A 32 -3.42 14.36 -1.33
C GLU A 32 -3.02 13.41 -2.45
N ARG A 33 -3.78 13.36 -3.54
CA ARG A 33 -3.46 12.55 -4.72
C ARG A 33 -2.14 12.99 -5.36
N ALA A 34 -1.93 14.31 -5.50
CA ALA A 34 -0.70 14.85 -6.02
C ALA A 34 0.50 14.49 -5.13
N GLN A 35 0.34 14.61 -3.81
CA GLN A 35 1.35 14.22 -2.84
C GLN A 35 1.65 12.71 -2.91
N ALA A 36 0.62 11.88 -3.00
CA ALA A 36 0.79 10.43 -3.14
C ALA A 36 1.59 10.07 -4.39
N LEU A 37 1.26 10.67 -5.54
CA LEU A 37 2.01 10.48 -6.79
C LEU A 37 3.48 10.89 -6.66
N GLN A 38 3.76 12.04 -6.05
CA GLN A 38 5.12 12.51 -5.81
C GLN A 38 5.90 11.56 -4.90
N TYR A 39 5.26 11.06 -3.83
CA TYR A 39 5.90 10.13 -2.90
C TYR A 39 6.19 8.79 -3.56
N VAL A 40 5.25 8.24 -4.33
CA VAL A 40 5.47 6.98 -5.05
C VAL A 40 6.61 7.13 -6.05
N GLN A 41 6.62 8.19 -6.85
CA GLN A 41 7.71 8.47 -7.80
C GLN A 41 9.06 8.56 -7.09
N SER A 42 9.12 9.30 -5.97
CA SER A 42 10.33 9.42 -5.17
C SER A 42 10.83 8.07 -4.63
N LEU A 43 9.91 7.18 -4.21
CA LEU A 43 10.25 5.84 -3.71
C LEU A 43 10.67 4.88 -4.82
N GLU A 44 10.21 5.10 -6.06
CA GLU A 44 10.66 4.34 -7.23
C GLU A 44 12.06 4.74 -7.68
N ASP A 45 12.37 6.05 -7.64
CA ASP A 45 13.64 6.57 -8.11
C ASP A 45 14.73 6.57 -7.02
N HIS A 46 14.33 6.79 -5.76
CA HIS A 46 15.24 6.94 -4.62
C HIS A 46 14.73 6.16 -3.38
N PRO A 47 14.59 4.82 -3.46
CA PRO A 47 13.95 4.01 -2.41
C PRO A 47 14.68 4.03 -1.07
N LEU A 48 15.96 4.42 -1.05
CA LEU A 48 16.83 4.46 0.13
C LEU A 48 17.12 5.88 0.62
N ALA A 49 16.42 6.90 0.10
CA ALA A 49 16.55 8.28 0.58
C ALA A 49 16.20 8.39 2.07
N LYS A 50 16.75 9.38 2.77
CA LYS A 50 16.57 9.56 4.23
C LYS A 50 15.11 9.67 4.66
N ASP A 51 14.27 10.27 3.81
CA ASP A 51 12.82 10.47 4.04
C ASP A 51 11.93 9.35 3.48
N SER A 52 12.53 8.28 2.94
CA SER A 52 11.78 7.16 2.35
C SER A 52 10.87 6.46 3.35
N LEU A 53 11.29 6.35 4.62
CA LEU A 53 10.46 5.73 5.66
C LEU A 53 9.21 6.58 5.94
N GLU A 54 9.37 7.88 6.07
CA GLU A 54 8.27 8.82 6.29
C GLU A 54 7.26 8.77 5.15
N LYS A 55 7.73 8.78 3.90
CA LYS A 55 6.88 8.66 2.71
C LYS A 55 6.09 7.34 2.69
N ARG A 56 6.74 6.21 3.02
CA ARG A 56 6.05 4.90 3.12
C ARG A 56 5.01 4.87 4.22
N MET A 57 5.31 5.42 5.39
CA MET A 57 4.36 5.50 6.51
C MET A 57 3.14 6.32 6.09
N TRP A 58 3.34 7.50 5.52
CA TRP A 58 2.26 8.36 5.05
C TRP A 58 1.40 7.65 3.98
N LEU A 59 2.02 7.04 2.96
CA LEU A 59 1.30 6.32 1.91
C LEU A 59 0.49 5.14 2.45
N THR A 60 1.05 4.39 3.40
CA THR A 60 0.36 3.24 4.02
C THR A 60 -0.86 3.71 4.79
N GLU A 61 -0.68 4.71 5.66
CA GLU A 61 -1.77 5.25 6.48
C GLU A 61 -2.85 5.87 5.60
N TRP A 62 -2.47 6.67 4.62
CA TRP A 62 -3.38 7.31 3.70
C TRP A 62 -4.19 6.29 2.90
N LEU A 63 -3.53 5.28 2.31
CA LEU A 63 -4.19 4.24 1.51
C LEU A 63 -5.21 3.42 2.31
N VAL A 64 -4.97 3.19 3.59
CA VAL A 64 -5.93 2.48 4.48
C VAL A 64 -7.14 3.36 4.81
N GLN A 65 -6.99 4.67 4.82
CA GLN A 65 -8.04 5.60 5.23
C GLN A 65 -8.96 6.04 4.10
N ILE A 66 -8.49 6.06 2.84
CA ILE A 66 -9.29 6.56 1.71
C ILE A 66 -10.23 5.48 1.18
N PRO A 67 -11.51 5.83 0.91
CA PRO A 67 -12.50 4.87 0.41
C PRO A 67 -12.51 4.72 -1.13
N ASP A 68 -11.86 5.62 -1.85
CA ASP A 68 -12.03 5.82 -3.29
C ASP A 68 -10.92 5.19 -4.15
N VAL A 69 -9.91 4.60 -3.53
CA VAL A 69 -8.88 3.82 -4.23
C VAL A 69 -8.65 2.48 -3.52
N THR A 70 -8.61 1.42 -4.29
CA THR A 70 -8.38 0.07 -3.76
C THR A 70 -7.21 -0.57 -4.50
N VAL A 71 -6.16 -0.96 -3.78
CA VAL A 71 -5.07 -1.76 -4.34
C VAL A 71 -5.37 -3.25 -4.22
N ASN A 72 -5.06 -4.00 -5.25
CA ASN A 72 -5.33 -5.43 -5.26
C ASN A 72 -4.15 -6.21 -4.66
N VAL A 73 -4.40 -6.86 -3.52
CA VAL A 73 -3.41 -7.70 -2.81
C VAL A 73 -3.42 -9.16 -3.27
N CYS A 74 -4.36 -9.53 -4.14
CA CYS A 74 -4.57 -10.91 -4.56
C CYS A 74 -3.78 -11.23 -5.83
N CYS A 75 -2.46 -11.32 -5.77
CA CYS A 75 -1.70 -11.89 -6.86
C CYS A 75 -0.68 -12.92 -6.39
N LYS A 76 -0.46 -13.95 -7.23
CA LYS A 76 0.54 -14.99 -6.94
C LYS A 76 1.95 -14.40 -6.87
N GLU A 77 2.19 -13.33 -7.61
CA GLU A 77 3.45 -12.60 -7.63
C GLU A 77 3.74 -11.99 -6.27
N LEU A 78 2.72 -11.48 -5.56
CA LEU A 78 2.90 -10.95 -4.20
C LEU A 78 3.26 -12.05 -3.21
N LYS A 79 2.63 -13.24 -3.33
CA LYS A 79 3.04 -14.42 -2.52
C LYS A 79 4.47 -14.85 -2.82
N ALA A 80 4.89 -14.73 -4.08
CA ALA A 80 6.27 -14.99 -4.44
C ALA A 80 7.22 -13.89 -3.94
N LEU A 81 6.76 -12.65 -3.80
CA LEU A 81 7.51 -11.57 -3.15
C LEU A 81 7.57 -11.75 -1.63
N GLU A 82 6.54 -12.32 -0.99
CA GLU A 82 6.61 -12.76 0.41
C GLU A 82 7.71 -13.79 0.65
N ALA A 83 8.03 -14.61 -0.35
CA ALA A 83 9.13 -15.55 -0.26
C ALA A 83 10.53 -14.89 -0.32
N LEU A 84 10.63 -13.62 -0.70
CA LEU A 84 11.89 -12.87 -0.67
C LEU A 84 12.41 -12.67 0.75
N ASP A 85 11.53 -12.60 1.74
CA ASP A 85 11.89 -12.49 3.16
C ASP A 85 12.80 -13.63 3.61
N LYS A 86 12.75 -14.78 2.91
CA LYS A 86 13.59 -15.95 3.18
C LYS A 86 14.97 -15.91 2.51
N VAL A 87 15.14 -15.03 1.52
CA VAL A 87 16.37 -14.98 0.70
C VAL A 87 17.27 -13.82 1.15
N ASN A 88 16.68 -12.66 1.33
CA ASN A 88 17.36 -11.44 1.77
C ASN A 88 16.29 -10.45 2.26
N ASP A 89 16.19 -10.27 3.57
CA ASP A 89 15.16 -9.44 4.20
C ASP A 89 15.49 -7.94 4.20
N THR A 90 16.72 -7.55 3.84
CA THR A 90 17.18 -6.15 3.91
C THR A 90 16.26 -5.19 3.13
N TYR A 91 15.82 -5.57 1.91
CA TYR A 91 14.99 -4.73 1.05
C TYR A 91 13.64 -5.36 0.70
N SER A 92 13.39 -6.61 1.08
CA SER A 92 12.23 -7.38 0.67
C SER A 92 10.91 -6.72 1.04
N ASN A 93 10.79 -6.24 2.28
CA ASN A 93 9.57 -5.57 2.73
C ASN A 93 9.31 -4.26 1.96
N GLN A 94 10.36 -3.50 1.68
CA GLN A 94 10.26 -2.24 0.91
C GLN A 94 9.78 -2.52 -0.52
N LEU A 95 10.35 -3.53 -1.18
CA LEU A 95 10.00 -3.92 -2.55
C LEU A 95 8.59 -4.49 -2.63
N ARG A 96 8.18 -5.26 -1.61
CA ARG A 96 6.81 -5.78 -1.51
C ARG A 96 5.78 -4.65 -1.37
N MET A 97 6.03 -3.69 -0.48
CA MET A 97 5.13 -2.55 -0.31
C MET A 97 5.09 -1.65 -1.54
N GLN A 98 6.19 -1.56 -2.28
CA GLN A 98 6.25 -0.76 -3.51
C GLN A 98 5.24 -1.21 -4.56
N VAL A 99 4.91 -2.51 -4.63
CA VAL A 99 3.87 -3.01 -5.56
C VAL A 99 2.54 -2.30 -5.32
N TYR A 100 2.15 -2.13 -4.06
CA TYR A 100 0.89 -1.47 -3.70
C TYR A 100 0.92 0.02 -4.00
N TYR A 101 2.02 0.70 -3.66
CA TYR A 101 2.17 2.13 -3.93
C TYR A 101 2.17 2.42 -5.43
N SER A 102 2.83 1.59 -6.23
CA SER A 102 2.86 1.77 -7.69
C SER A 102 1.52 1.42 -8.35
N GLN A 103 0.75 0.46 -7.82
CA GLN A 103 -0.64 0.23 -8.23
C GLN A 103 -1.52 1.44 -7.91
N LEU A 104 -1.38 2.00 -6.71
CA LEU A 104 -2.07 3.22 -6.29
C LEU A 104 -1.79 4.37 -7.27
N ALA A 105 -0.51 4.66 -7.52
CA ALA A 105 -0.13 5.74 -8.43
C ALA A 105 -0.70 5.54 -9.84
N PHE A 106 -0.66 4.31 -10.35
CA PHE A 106 -1.24 3.98 -11.65
C PHE A 106 -2.75 4.23 -11.69
N GLN A 107 -3.50 3.81 -10.66
CA GLN A 107 -4.95 4.02 -10.60
C GLN A 107 -5.32 5.50 -10.47
N LEU A 108 -4.54 6.31 -9.75
CA LEU A 108 -4.75 7.75 -9.65
C LEU A 108 -4.56 8.45 -11.01
N GLN A 109 -3.62 7.95 -11.82
CA GLN A 109 -3.33 8.48 -13.17
C GLN A 109 -4.29 7.95 -14.24
N HIS A 110 -4.87 6.75 -14.01
CA HIS A 110 -5.74 6.04 -14.95
C HIS A 110 -7.03 5.57 -14.28
N PRO A 111 -7.91 6.51 -13.83
CA PRO A 111 -9.09 6.17 -13.03
C PRO A 111 -10.11 5.28 -13.77
N ASP A 112 -10.07 5.27 -15.10
CA ASP A 112 -10.98 4.47 -15.93
C ASP A 112 -10.44 3.06 -16.22
N GLU A 113 -9.18 2.76 -15.87
CA GLU A 113 -8.61 1.41 -16.06
C GLU A 113 -9.23 0.42 -15.07
N LYS A 114 -9.84 -0.65 -15.60
CA LYS A 114 -10.51 -1.69 -14.80
C LYS A 114 -9.81 -3.05 -14.87
N SER A 115 -8.81 -3.17 -15.75
CA SER A 115 -8.07 -4.42 -15.87
C SER A 115 -7.15 -4.63 -14.67
N THR A 116 -7.51 -5.57 -13.81
CA THR A 116 -6.68 -5.98 -12.67
C THR A 116 -5.26 -6.37 -13.11
N ALA A 117 -5.13 -7.02 -14.26
CA ALA A 117 -3.82 -7.43 -14.78
C ALA A 117 -2.96 -6.23 -15.20
N THR A 118 -3.57 -5.20 -15.79
CA THR A 118 -2.88 -3.96 -16.17
C THR A 118 -2.40 -3.22 -14.92
N ILE A 119 -3.27 -3.06 -13.93
CA ILE A 119 -2.96 -2.40 -12.65
C ILE A 119 -1.82 -3.14 -11.92
N GLN A 120 -1.90 -4.46 -11.85
CA GLN A 120 -0.85 -5.27 -11.21
C GLN A 120 0.48 -5.22 -11.98
N ALA A 121 0.44 -5.23 -13.32
CA ALA A 121 1.66 -5.10 -14.13
C ALA A 121 2.32 -3.73 -13.89
N ALA A 122 1.54 -2.65 -13.75
CA ALA A 122 2.04 -1.33 -13.40
C ALA A 122 2.69 -1.32 -11.99
N GLY A 123 2.05 -1.97 -11.02
CA GLY A 123 2.62 -2.15 -9.67
C GLY A 123 3.98 -2.86 -9.70
N LEU A 124 4.08 -3.95 -10.45
CA LEU A 124 5.35 -4.66 -10.62
C LEU A 124 6.39 -3.81 -11.35
N ALA A 125 6.02 -3.07 -12.41
CA ALA A 125 6.94 -2.19 -13.11
C ALA A 125 7.54 -1.11 -12.20
N GLY A 126 6.73 -0.49 -11.32
CA GLY A 126 7.23 0.44 -10.30
C GLY A 126 8.17 -0.22 -9.30
N THR A 127 7.84 -1.43 -8.85
CA THR A 127 8.74 -2.21 -7.99
C THR A 127 10.08 -2.50 -8.68
N LEU A 128 10.07 -2.81 -9.98
CA LEU A 128 11.30 -3.04 -10.73
C LEU A 128 12.12 -1.75 -10.91
N ARG A 129 11.49 -0.56 -10.96
CA ARG A 129 12.23 0.72 -10.91
C ARG A 129 12.96 0.88 -9.59
N ALA A 130 12.25 0.70 -8.47
CA ALA A 130 12.86 0.75 -7.14
C ALA A 130 13.97 -0.30 -6.97
N TYR A 131 13.77 -1.50 -7.46
CA TYR A 131 14.77 -2.55 -7.39
C TYR A 131 16.05 -2.19 -8.17
N ARG A 132 15.94 -1.64 -9.37
CA ARG A 132 17.10 -1.12 -10.12
C ARG A 132 17.85 -0.03 -9.36
N ALA A 133 17.11 0.89 -8.72
CA ALA A 133 17.71 1.94 -7.90
C ALA A 133 18.46 1.37 -6.67
N ILE A 134 17.90 0.34 -6.03
CA ILE A 134 18.58 -0.38 -4.94
C ILE A 134 19.85 -1.04 -5.45
N GLN A 135 19.82 -1.72 -6.60
CA GLN A 135 20.99 -2.41 -7.18
C GLN A 135 22.11 -1.43 -7.58
N GLN A 136 21.78 -0.17 -7.92
CA GLN A 136 22.80 0.86 -8.16
C GLN A 136 23.54 1.24 -6.89
N PHE A 137 22.87 1.22 -5.75
CA PHE A 137 23.44 1.50 -4.43
C PHE A 137 24.13 0.26 -3.84
N ASP A 138 23.44 -0.90 -3.91
CA ASP A 138 23.90 -2.18 -3.40
C ASP A 138 23.83 -3.25 -4.50
N PRO A 139 24.92 -3.45 -5.26
CA PRO A 139 24.98 -4.48 -6.32
C PRO A 139 24.83 -5.91 -5.83
N SER A 140 24.96 -6.15 -4.52
CA SER A 140 24.75 -7.47 -3.91
C SER A 140 23.27 -7.80 -3.70
N ALA A 141 22.36 -6.83 -3.78
CA ALA A 141 20.92 -7.03 -3.73
C ALA A 141 20.46 -7.84 -4.95
N LYS A 142 20.31 -9.15 -4.78
CA LYS A 142 19.92 -10.09 -5.84
C LYS A 142 18.66 -10.85 -5.44
N TYR A 143 17.62 -10.64 -6.23
CA TYR A 143 16.33 -11.30 -6.06
C TYR A 143 15.96 -12.02 -7.37
N PRO A 144 16.18 -13.33 -7.50
CA PRO A 144 16.00 -14.06 -8.76
C PRO A 144 14.62 -13.88 -9.40
N LEU A 145 13.58 -13.72 -8.57
CA LEU A 145 12.24 -13.41 -9.05
C LEU A 145 12.20 -12.05 -9.76
N LEU A 146 12.77 -11.01 -9.15
CA LEU A 146 12.75 -9.66 -9.71
C LEU A 146 13.66 -9.56 -10.95
N ASP A 147 14.78 -10.27 -10.96
CA ASP A 147 15.66 -10.37 -12.14
C ASP A 147 14.92 -10.98 -13.32
N ASN A 148 14.12 -12.05 -13.10
CA ASN A 148 13.27 -12.64 -14.12
C ASN A 148 12.19 -11.66 -14.61
N LEU A 149 11.52 -10.97 -13.68
CA LEU A 149 10.49 -9.97 -14.03
C LEU A 149 11.08 -8.81 -14.83
N MET A 150 12.29 -8.33 -14.51
CA MET A 150 13.00 -7.32 -15.31
C MET A 150 13.29 -7.82 -16.73
N SER A 151 13.60 -9.11 -16.89
CA SER A 151 13.77 -9.69 -18.24
C SER A 151 12.46 -9.70 -19.02
N LEU A 152 11.35 -10.04 -18.38
CA LEU A 152 10.02 -10.01 -19.00
C LEU A 152 9.57 -8.58 -19.34
N GLU A 153 9.88 -7.60 -18.48
CA GLU A 153 9.60 -6.18 -18.72
C GLU A 153 10.32 -5.69 -19.98
N ARG A 154 11.65 -5.94 -20.09
CA ARG A 154 12.44 -5.59 -21.29
C ARG A 154 11.92 -6.21 -22.58
N GLN A 155 11.27 -7.36 -22.50
CA GLN A 155 10.65 -8.05 -23.62
C GLN A 155 9.21 -7.59 -23.92
N GLY A 156 8.66 -6.64 -23.13
CA GLY A 156 7.25 -6.22 -23.24
C GLY A 156 6.26 -7.31 -22.83
N LYS A 157 6.70 -8.31 -22.05
CA LYS A 157 5.90 -9.50 -21.70
C LYS A 157 5.34 -9.46 -20.27
N LEU A 158 5.63 -8.42 -19.47
CA LEU A 158 5.24 -8.36 -18.07
C LEU A 158 3.72 -8.46 -17.88
N GLN A 159 2.94 -7.68 -18.64
CA GLN A 159 1.47 -7.70 -18.56
C GLN A 159 0.91 -9.09 -18.94
N LYS A 160 1.40 -9.69 -20.01
CA LYS A 160 0.97 -11.04 -20.43
C LYS A 160 1.33 -12.10 -19.39
N TYR A 161 2.47 -11.95 -18.73
CA TYR A 161 2.88 -12.81 -17.62
C TYR A 161 1.90 -12.72 -16.45
N VAL A 162 1.54 -11.50 -16.03
CA VAL A 162 0.57 -11.24 -14.97
C VAL A 162 -0.81 -11.82 -15.34
N GLN A 163 -1.31 -11.56 -16.55
CA GLN A 163 -2.60 -12.09 -17.03
C GLN A 163 -2.70 -13.62 -16.91
N LYS A 164 -1.63 -14.34 -17.28
CA LYS A 164 -1.61 -15.80 -17.21
C LYS A 164 -1.60 -16.34 -15.78
N ARG A 165 -1.09 -15.57 -14.82
CA ARG A 165 -0.92 -15.98 -13.43
C ARG A 165 -2.00 -15.43 -12.50
N ASN A 166 -2.70 -14.41 -12.95
CA ASN A 166 -3.73 -13.77 -12.17
C ASN A 166 -4.96 -14.69 -12.05
N LYS A 167 -4.90 -15.57 -11.06
CA LYS A 167 -6.04 -16.34 -10.56
C LYS A 167 -6.61 -15.68 -9.32
N CYS A 168 -6.80 -14.37 -9.34
CA CYS A 168 -7.67 -13.76 -8.36
C CYS A 168 -9.06 -14.32 -8.58
N VAL A 169 -9.52 -15.11 -7.63
CA VAL A 169 -10.85 -15.68 -7.63
C VAL A 169 -11.82 -14.50 -7.78
N LYS A 170 -12.66 -14.57 -8.80
CA LYS A 170 -13.83 -13.71 -8.87
C LYS A 170 -14.64 -13.98 -7.61
N GLY A 171 -14.60 -13.05 -6.64
CA GLY A 171 -15.54 -12.99 -5.56
C GLY A 171 -16.89 -12.57 -6.10
#